data_7c51d575201c0d1ce484b0df6a410d1f
#
_entry.id   7c51d575201c0d1ce484b0df6a410d1f
#
_cell.length_a   1.000
_cell.length_b   1.000
_cell.length_c   1.000
_cell.angle_alpha   90.00
_cell.angle_beta   90.00
_cell.angle_gamma   90.00
#
_symmetry.space_group_name_H-M   'P 1'
#
loop_
_entity.id
_entity.type
_entity.pdbx_description
1 polymer ?
#
loop_
_entity_poly.entity_id
_entity_poly.type
_entity_poly.pdbx_seq_one_letter_code
_entity_poly.pdbx_strand_id
1 'polypeptide(L)'
;MAVTKIHPIKSTLKKALDYITNPAKTEGKLYVSSFGCAVETADIEFEKTRLRAMNKGNNLAHHLIQAFEPGEVTPEAAHEIGRQLADSILGSKYEYVLTTHIDKGHVHN
;
A
#
# COMPACT_ATOMS: atom_id res chain seq x y z
N MET A 1 -16.02 4.48 11.10
CA MET A 1 -16.04 3.19 10.37
C MET A 1 -15.11 3.27 9.17
N ALA A 2 -14.26 2.28 9.01
CA ALA A 2 -13.35 2.25 7.86
C ALA A 2 -14.09 1.76 6.60
N VAL A 3 -13.74 2.36 5.46
CA VAL A 3 -14.26 1.96 4.15
C VAL A 3 -13.09 1.50 3.30
N THR A 4 -13.23 0.36 2.62
CA THR A 4 -12.16 -0.18 1.77
C THR A 4 -12.59 -0.21 0.32
N LYS A 5 -11.62 0.05 -0.58
CA LYS A 5 -11.77 -0.06 -2.02
C LYS A 5 -10.54 -0.74 -2.57
N ILE A 6 -10.72 -1.51 -3.64
CA ILE A 6 -9.59 -2.17 -4.32
C ILE A 6 -9.76 -2.04 -5.82
N HIS A 7 -8.65 -1.79 -6.53
CA HIS A 7 -8.66 -1.77 -7.99
C HIS A 7 -7.31 -2.23 -8.52
N PRO A 8 -7.27 -2.78 -9.74
CA PRO A 8 -6.01 -3.24 -10.32
C PRO A 8 -5.19 -2.10 -10.89
N ILE A 9 -3.86 -2.27 -10.88
CA ILE A 9 -2.92 -1.38 -11.55
C ILE A 9 -2.40 -2.13 -12.78
N LYS A 10 -2.68 -1.60 -13.97
CA LYS A 10 -2.30 -2.22 -15.23
C LYS A 10 -1.14 -1.52 -15.94
N SER A 11 -0.80 -0.31 -15.50
CA SER A 11 0.30 0.47 -16.04
C SER A 11 0.77 1.47 -14.99
N THR A 12 1.91 2.12 -15.25
CA THR A 12 2.44 3.20 -14.39
C THR A 12 2.62 2.79 -12.93
N LEU A 13 3.07 1.54 -12.69
CA LEU A 13 3.27 1.02 -11.34
C LEU A 13 4.21 1.90 -10.51
N LYS A 14 5.34 2.34 -11.10
CA LYS A 14 6.28 3.19 -10.37
C LYS A 14 5.65 4.51 -9.95
N LYS A 15 4.82 5.12 -10.79
CA LYS A 15 4.12 6.37 -10.45
C LYS A 15 3.16 6.14 -9.29
N ALA A 16 2.45 5.02 -9.27
CA ALA A 16 1.54 4.69 -8.19
C ALA A 16 2.31 4.54 -6.87
N LEU A 17 3.43 3.81 -6.89
CA LEU A 17 4.26 3.62 -5.71
C LEU A 17 4.87 4.93 -5.24
N ASP A 18 5.38 5.76 -6.15
CA ASP A 18 5.93 7.06 -5.80
C ASP A 18 4.87 7.98 -5.17
N TYR A 19 3.65 7.93 -5.67
CA TYR A 19 2.55 8.72 -5.13
C TYR A 19 2.22 8.31 -3.70
N ILE A 20 2.03 7.00 -3.45
CA ILE A 20 1.62 6.56 -2.12
C ILE A 20 2.74 6.70 -1.09
N THR A 21 4.00 6.70 -1.50
CA THR A 21 5.14 6.83 -0.59
C THR A 21 5.65 8.27 -0.48
N ASN A 22 4.91 9.25 -1.01
CA ASN A 22 5.31 10.66 -1.00
C ASN A 22 5.55 11.13 0.45
N PRO A 23 6.74 11.66 0.78
CA PRO A 23 7.05 12.11 2.14
C PRO A 23 6.09 13.16 2.67
N ALA A 24 5.57 14.04 1.82
CA ALA A 24 4.63 15.08 2.24
C ALA A 24 3.30 14.50 2.72
N LYS A 25 2.95 13.27 2.30
CA LYS A 25 1.70 12.60 2.66
C LYS A 25 1.87 11.62 3.81
N THR A 26 3.08 11.14 4.04
CA THR A 26 3.38 10.04 4.97
C THR A 26 4.30 10.45 6.12
N GLU A 27 4.31 11.72 6.49
CA GLU A 27 5.16 12.23 7.58
C GLU A 27 6.63 11.90 7.34
N GLY A 28 7.18 12.30 6.19
CA GLY A 28 8.58 12.03 5.87
C GLY A 28 8.88 10.53 5.72
N LYS A 29 7.90 9.75 5.28
CA LYS A 29 7.95 8.29 5.16
C LYS A 29 7.93 7.54 6.50
N LEU A 30 7.57 8.21 7.58
CA LEU A 30 7.40 7.55 8.88
C LEU A 30 6.31 6.47 8.81
N TYR A 31 5.24 6.73 8.06
CA TYR A 31 4.12 5.80 7.90
C TYR A 31 4.20 5.05 6.59
N VAL A 32 5.36 4.45 6.31
CA VAL A 32 5.59 3.59 5.14
C VAL A 32 6.21 2.29 5.63
N SER A 33 5.61 1.17 5.23
CA SER A 33 6.10 -0.17 5.56
C SER A 33 6.04 -1.03 4.30
N SER A 34 6.80 -2.12 4.29
CA SER A 34 6.76 -3.08 3.19
C SER A 34 6.94 -4.48 3.72
N PHE A 35 6.53 -5.46 2.91
CA PHE A 35 6.71 -6.87 3.21
C PHE A 35 7.17 -7.59 1.94
N GLY A 36 8.23 -8.36 2.06
CA GLY A 36 8.76 -9.14 0.94
C GLY A 36 9.50 -8.31 -0.10
N CYS A 37 9.60 -7.01 0.08
CA CYS A 37 10.30 -6.09 -0.84
C CYS A 37 10.82 -4.88 -0.08
N ALA A 38 11.75 -4.16 -0.70
CA ALA A 38 12.19 -2.85 -0.20
C ALA A 38 11.34 -1.77 -0.85
N VAL A 39 10.98 -0.75 -0.07
CA VAL A 39 10.11 0.34 -0.55
C VAL A 39 10.72 1.03 -1.78
N GLU A 40 12.04 1.28 -1.75
CA GLU A 40 12.73 2.03 -2.79
C GLU A 40 12.81 1.29 -4.12
N THR A 41 12.72 -0.04 -4.11
CA THR A 41 12.82 -0.86 -5.31
C THR A 41 11.60 -1.74 -5.53
N ALA A 42 10.49 -1.39 -4.89
CA ALA A 42 9.26 -2.21 -4.94
C ALA A 42 8.76 -2.41 -6.36
N ASP A 43 8.84 -1.38 -7.22
CA ASP A 43 8.42 -1.48 -8.62
C ASP A 43 9.21 -2.56 -9.36
N ILE A 44 10.51 -2.63 -9.13
CA ILE A 44 11.38 -3.63 -9.75
C ILE A 44 11.08 -5.02 -9.18
N GLU A 45 10.93 -5.11 -7.86
CA GLU A 45 10.70 -6.39 -7.20
C GLU A 45 9.32 -6.97 -7.53
N PHE A 46 8.29 -6.14 -7.64
CA PHE A 46 6.97 -6.56 -8.07
C PHE A 46 7.03 -7.14 -9.50
N GLU A 47 7.77 -6.48 -10.39
CA GLU A 47 7.90 -6.97 -11.76
C GLU A 47 8.64 -8.29 -11.82
N LYS A 48 9.70 -8.46 -11.02
CA LYS A 48 10.42 -9.74 -10.93
C LYS A 48 9.52 -10.86 -10.45
N THR A 49 8.71 -10.60 -9.44
CA THR A 49 7.76 -11.57 -8.91
C THR A 49 6.73 -11.94 -9.96
N ARG A 50 6.21 -10.94 -10.68
CA ARG A 50 5.25 -11.15 -11.76
C ARG A 50 5.82 -12.03 -12.86
N LEU A 51 7.08 -11.79 -13.24
CA LEU A 51 7.74 -12.56 -14.29
C LEU A 51 7.95 -14.03 -13.92
N ARG A 52 8.03 -14.33 -12.63
CA ARG A 52 8.15 -15.71 -12.14
C ARG A 52 6.80 -16.40 -12.03
N ALA A 53 5.70 -15.68 -12.08
CA ALA A 53 4.37 -16.26 -11.92
C ALA A 53 4.02 -17.15 -13.11
N MET A 54 3.36 -18.26 -12.84
CA MET A 54 2.94 -19.18 -13.89
C MET A 54 1.77 -18.62 -14.69
N ASN A 55 0.95 -17.77 -14.10
CA ASN A 55 -0.19 -17.14 -14.72
C ASN A 55 -0.04 -15.63 -14.63
N LYS A 56 0.47 -15.03 -15.70
CA LYS A 56 0.90 -13.62 -15.72
C LYS A 56 -0.20 -12.67 -16.13
N GLY A 57 -1.34 -12.68 -15.80
CA GLY A 57 -2.37 -11.73 -16.21
C GLY A 57 -1.87 -10.32 -16.57
N ASN A 58 -2.78 -9.42 -16.86
CA ASN A 58 -2.44 -8.05 -17.30
C ASN A 58 -2.24 -7.08 -16.12
N ASN A 59 -2.53 -7.50 -14.89
CA ASN A 59 -2.41 -6.63 -13.73
C ASN A 59 -0.97 -6.64 -13.20
N LEU A 60 -0.42 -5.46 -12.98
CA LEU A 60 0.92 -5.30 -12.40
C LEU A 60 0.86 -5.39 -10.89
N ALA A 61 -0.22 -4.91 -10.29
CA ALA A 61 -0.44 -4.90 -8.86
C ALA A 61 -1.90 -4.62 -8.58
N HIS A 62 -2.26 -4.62 -7.31
CA HIS A 62 -3.57 -4.17 -6.85
C HIS A 62 -3.36 -3.04 -5.84
N HIS A 63 -4.21 -2.03 -5.92
CA HIS A 63 -4.21 -0.88 -5.02
C HIS A 63 -5.42 -0.99 -4.10
N LEU A 64 -5.17 -1.17 -2.81
CA LEU A 64 -6.22 -1.22 -1.80
C LEU A 64 -6.17 0.06 -0.99
N ILE A 65 -7.32 0.71 -0.83
CA ILE A 65 -7.45 1.95 -0.07
C ILE A 65 -8.36 1.67 1.12
N GLN A 66 -7.92 2.07 2.31
CA GLN A 66 -8.69 1.97 3.54
C GLN A 66 -8.82 3.38 4.12
N ALA A 67 -10.03 3.92 4.17
CA ALA A 67 -10.31 5.28 4.61
C ALA A 67 -11.01 5.27 5.97
N PHE A 68 -10.65 6.23 6.83
CA PHE A 68 -11.23 6.40 8.16
C PHE A 68 -11.97 7.73 8.26
N GLU A 69 -12.97 7.78 9.12
CA GLU A 69 -13.66 9.03 9.43
C GLU A 69 -12.71 10.01 10.12
N PRO A 70 -12.86 11.32 9.93
CA PRO A 70 -12.04 12.29 10.65
C PRO A 70 -12.13 12.07 12.16
N GLY A 71 -10.97 11.97 12.81
CA GLY A 71 -10.89 11.78 14.26
C GLY A 71 -11.15 10.36 14.73
N GLU A 72 -11.43 9.41 13.84
CA GLU A 72 -11.70 8.02 14.21
C GLU A 72 -10.46 7.30 14.73
N VAL A 73 -9.29 7.56 14.14
CA VAL A 73 -8.04 6.91 14.51
C VAL A 73 -6.89 7.90 14.46
N THR A 74 -5.81 7.61 15.20
CA THR A 74 -4.54 8.30 15.03
C THR A 74 -3.79 7.72 13.82
N PRO A 75 -2.83 8.47 13.24
CA PRO A 75 -2.01 7.92 12.14
C PRO A 75 -1.30 6.62 12.51
N GLU A 76 -0.77 6.53 13.74
CA GLU A 76 -0.08 5.32 14.20
C GLU A 76 -1.03 4.13 14.28
N ALA A 77 -2.22 4.34 14.83
CA ALA A 77 -3.23 3.29 14.94
C ALA A 77 -3.71 2.87 13.55
N ALA A 78 -3.91 3.83 12.64
CA ALA A 78 -4.33 3.54 11.27
C ALA A 78 -3.29 2.69 10.54
N HIS A 79 -2.01 3.01 10.70
CA HIS A 79 -0.93 2.25 10.07
C HIS A 79 -0.90 0.81 10.58
N GLU A 80 -1.05 0.61 11.89
CA GLU A 80 -1.09 -0.73 12.48
C GLU A 80 -2.32 -1.52 12.01
N ILE A 81 -3.48 -0.86 11.92
CA ILE A 81 -4.70 -1.48 11.39
C ILE A 81 -4.47 -1.91 9.95
N GLY A 82 -3.84 -1.07 9.14
CA GLY A 82 -3.51 -1.41 7.75
C GLY A 82 -2.58 -2.61 7.66
N ARG A 83 -1.57 -2.67 8.53
CA ARG A 83 -0.64 -3.79 8.58
C ARG A 83 -1.36 -5.09 8.94
N GLN A 84 -2.25 -5.05 9.92
CA GLN A 84 -3.05 -6.22 10.30
C GLN A 84 -3.97 -6.65 9.17
N LEU A 85 -4.58 -5.70 8.45
CA LEU A 85 -5.43 -6.01 7.31
C LEU A 85 -4.62 -6.69 6.21
N ALA A 86 -3.45 -6.17 5.88
CA ALA A 86 -2.58 -6.75 4.86
C ALA A 86 -2.15 -8.17 5.26
N ASP A 87 -1.74 -8.37 6.49
CA ASP A 87 -1.36 -9.70 6.98
C ASP A 87 -2.53 -10.68 6.91
N SER A 88 -3.72 -10.24 7.25
CA SER A 88 -4.92 -11.07 7.23
C SER A 88 -5.31 -11.49 5.81
N ILE A 89 -5.24 -10.56 4.85
CA ILE A 89 -5.62 -10.82 3.46
C ILE A 89 -4.54 -11.60 2.72
N LEU A 90 -3.27 -11.21 2.89
CA LEU A 90 -2.17 -11.72 2.07
C LEU A 90 -1.44 -12.90 2.69
N GLY A 91 -1.55 -13.09 4.00
CA GLY A 91 -1.04 -14.27 4.69
C GLY A 91 0.45 -14.52 4.52
N SER A 92 1.26 -13.49 4.42
CA SER A 92 2.72 -13.55 4.21
C SER A 92 3.12 -14.21 2.89
N LYS A 93 2.21 -14.25 1.92
CA LYS A 93 2.46 -14.90 0.62
C LYS A 93 2.77 -13.91 -0.50
N TYR A 94 2.51 -12.63 -0.29
CA TYR A 94 2.60 -11.61 -1.34
C TYR A 94 3.38 -10.41 -0.85
N GLU A 95 4.06 -9.77 -1.80
CA GLU A 95 4.74 -8.49 -1.55
C GLU A 95 3.72 -7.37 -1.45
N TYR A 96 3.97 -6.41 -0.55
CA TYR A 96 3.15 -5.21 -0.49
C TYR A 96 3.95 -4.02 0.04
N VAL A 97 3.46 -2.83 -0.29
CA VAL A 97 3.89 -1.57 0.30
C VAL A 97 2.66 -0.96 0.96
N LEU A 98 2.76 -0.64 2.22
CA LEU A 98 1.69 -0.02 3.01
C LEU A 98 2.07 1.39 3.37
N THR A 99 1.18 2.34 3.11
CA THR A 99 1.40 3.74 3.50
C THR A 99 0.17 4.27 4.21
N THR A 100 0.40 5.23 5.12
CA THR A 100 -0.67 5.95 5.79
C THR A 100 -0.54 7.42 5.43
N HIS A 101 -1.57 7.98 4.80
CA HIS A 101 -1.59 9.38 4.36
C HIS A 101 -2.29 10.24 5.42
N ILE A 102 -1.68 11.36 5.74
CA ILE A 102 -2.15 12.27 6.80
C ILE A 102 -2.28 13.72 6.32
N ASP A 103 -2.10 13.97 5.01
CA ASP A 103 -2.07 15.31 4.44
C ASP A 103 -3.46 15.91 4.23
N LYS A 104 -4.52 15.15 4.42
CA LYS A 104 -5.89 15.61 4.30
C LYS A 104 -6.57 15.55 5.66
N GLY A 105 -7.73 16.16 5.79
CA GLY A 105 -8.44 16.23 7.06
C GLY A 105 -8.84 14.88 7.67
N HIS A 106 -8.52 13.78 7.00
CA HIS A 106 -8.78 12.42 7.48
C HIS A 106 -7.61 11.51 7.15
N VAL A 107 -7.49 10.40 7.88
CA VAL A 107 -6.40 9.43 7.71
C VAL A 107 -6.87 8.32 6.76
N HIS A 108 -5.97 7.87 5.88
CA HIS A 108 -6.26 6.72 5.01
C HIS A 108 -4.98 5.95 4.71
N ASN A 109 -5.14 4.62 4.60
CA ASN A 109 -4.10 3.70 4.19
C ASN A 109 -4.20 3.41 2.70
#